data_379b434559ce7ef96f6d5fa649e09e75
#
_entry.id   379b434559ce7ef96f6d5fa649e09e75
#
_cell.length_a   1.000
_cell.length_b   1.000
_cell.length_c   1.000
_cell.angle_alpha   90.00
_cell.angle_beta   90.00
_cell.angle_gamma   90.00
#
_symmetry.space_group_name_H-M   'P 1'
#
loop_
_entity.id
_entity.type
_entity.pdbx_description
1 polymer ?
#
loop_
_entity_poly.entity_id
_entity_poly.type
_entity_poly.pdbx_seq_one_letter_code
_entity_poly.pdbx_strand_id
1 'polypeptide(L)'
;MVKFEGYEFVDGGVCAAEGFTAAGVIAGIKAGNTTKRDLAMIFCAERCKAAALYTTNKVKGAPIYVTKKHLEDGCAQAVIVNSGNANTCNENGIEIAEQMCELTAEALDIDADDVLVGSTGVIGQPLSIKPIKARIPTLAKELSSKKSSEACEAIMTTDTRKKEIAVEFEIEGRKCHVGGISKGSGMIAPNMVTMLGFITTDVAICHELLEKALRKVNSLTYSMVSVDGDTSTNDTLILMSSGLAKNPEITCEDKNYEKFENALYAVMMNLARETARDGEGATKLLECIVKGAPDENTAKVVAKSVISSSLVKAAMFAADANWGRILCAIGYAKADFDITKVSVELASEKGKVTVCTNGAGVSFSEESASEILSEDEIKVLVDLNCGEGEAIAWGCDLTFEYVKINAEYRT
;
A
#
# COMPACT_ATOMS: atom_id res chain seq x y z
N MET A 1 -5.39 10.68 -9.41
CA MET A 1 -6.39 9.90 -8.64
C MET A 1 -7.42 9.32 -9.62
N VAL A 2 -7.62 8.01 -9.57
CA VAL A 2 -8.61 7.31 -10.40
C VAL A 2 -9.98 7.37 -9.71
N LYS A 3 -11.00 7.89 -10.40
CA LYS A 3 -12.35 8.06 -9.86
C LYS A 3 -13.20 6.82 -10.13
N PHE A 4 -14.13 6.55 -9.23
CA PHE A 4 -15.08 5.44 -9.31
C PHE A 4 -16.51 6.00 -9.25
N GLU A 5 -17.38 5.51 -10.09
CA GLU A 5 -18.79 5.91 -10.09
C GLU A 5 -19.48 5.44 -8.80
N GLY A 6 -20.22 6.34 -8.16
CA GLY A 6 -20.91 6.06 -6.89
C GLY A 6 -20.04 6.23 -5.63
N TYR A 7 -18.78 6.68 -5.77
CA TYR A 7 -17.87 6.93 -4.65
C TYR A 7 -17.31 8.35 -4.75
N GLU A 8 -17.59 9.18 -3.74
CA GLU A 8 -17.09 10.55 -3.68
C GLU A 8 -15.78 10.59 -2.88
N PHE A 9 -14.72 11.13 -3.48
CA PHE A 9 -13.48 11.33 -2.75
C PHE A 9 -13.61 12.53 -1.82
N VAL A 10 -13.31 12.30 -0.54
CA VAL A 10 -13.40 13.28 0.54
C VAL A 10 -12.06 13.43 1.26
N ASP A 11 -11.89 14.55 1.97
CA ASP A 11 -10.72 14.76 2.83
C ASP A 11 -10.86 13.95 4.13
N GLY A 12 -9.73 13.75 4.82
CA GLY A 12 -9.73 13.18 6.17
C GLY A 12 -8.95 11.87 6.33
N GLY A 13 -8.62 11.18 5.24
CA GLY A 13 -7.84 9.94 5.30
C GLY A 13 -8.42 8.96 6.34
N VAL A 14 -7.59 8.45 7.27
CA VAL A 14 -8.05 7.54 8.33
C VAL A 14 -9.06 8.16 9.31
N CYS A 15 -9.22 9.47 9.31
CA CYS A 15 -10.19 10.17 10.15
C CYS A 15 -11.51 10.51 9.41
N ALA A 16 -11.66 10.13 8.15
CA ALA A 16 -12.92 10.32 7.41
C ALA A 16 -14.05 9.43 7.95
N ALA A 17 -13.71 8.20 8.36
CA ALA A 17 -14.63 7.28 8.99
C ALA A 17 -15.01 7.75 10.42
N GLU A 18 -16.30 7.69 10.75
CA GLU A 18 -16.81 8.14 12.05
C GLU A 18 -16.20 7.35 13.22
N GLY A 19 -15.80 8.08 14.26
CA GLY A 19 -15.18 7.54 15.48
C GLY A 19 -13.66 7.56 15.47
N PHE A 20 -13.01 7.71 14.32
CA PHE A 20 -11.56 7.70 14.25
C PHE A 20 -10.92 9.08 14.45
N THR A 21 -9.85 9.07 15.23
CA THR A 21 -8.94 10.19 15.43
C THR A 21 -7.50 9.75 15.18
N ALA A 22 -6.64 10.69 14.83
CA ALA A 22 -5.22 10.39 14.61
C ALA A 22 -4.34 11.53 15.11
N ALA A 23 -3.07 11.23 15.31
CA ALA A 23 -2.05 12.22 15.62
C ALA A 23 -0.67 11.75 15.14
N GLY A 24 0.24 12.70 14.92
CA GLY A 24 1.64 12.42 14.60
C GLY A 24 2.54 13.44 15.28
N VAL A 25 3.60 12.98 15.97
CA VAL A 25 4.53 13.85 16.71
C VAL A 25 5.99 13.54 16.36
N ILE A 26 6.87 14.46 16.73
CA ILE A 26 8.32 14.26 16.70
C ILE A 26 8.72 13.60 18.02
N ALA A 27 9.15 12.35 17.98
CA ALA A 27 9.66 11.63 19.14
C ALA A 27 11.21 11.60 19.16
N GLY A 28 11.86 11.73 18.00
CA GLY A 28 13.31 11.66 17.90
C GLY A 28 13.83 10.23 17.97
N ILE A 29 13.13 9.29 17.35
CA ILE A 29 13.46 7.86 17.35
C ILE A 29 14.78 7.62 16.63
N LYS A 30 14.98 8.24 15.46
CA LYS A 30 16.29 8.31 14.83
C LYS A 30 17.13 9.38 15.51
N ALA A 31 18.34 9.02 15.94
CA ALA A 31 19.25 9.96 16.60
C ALA A 31 19.44 11.23 15.76
N GLY A 32 19.26 12.41 16.39
CA GLY A 32 19.35 13.71 15.72
C GLY A 32 18.10 14.15 14.97
N ASN A 33 17.04 13.37 14.92
CA ASN A 33 15.75 13.79 14.34
C ASN A 33 15.06 14.82 15.26
N THR A 34 14.95 16.06 14.80
CA THR A 34 14.27 17.15 15.52
C THR A 34 13.20 17.84 14.69
N THR A 35 12.99 17.38 13.46
CA THR A 35 12.15 18.09 12.47
C THR A 35 11.06 17.22 11.85
N LYS A 36 11.32 15.93 11.63
CA LYS A 36 10.35 15.01 11.05
C LYS A 36 9.51 14.33 12.13
N ARG A 37 8.20 14.26 11.94
CA ARG A 37 7.34 13.38 12.74
C ARG A 37 7.77 11.94 12.53
N ASP A 38 7.83 11.16 13.61
CA ASP A 38 8.31 9.78 13.60
C ASP A 38 7.58 8.85 14.59
N LEU A 39 6.47 9.36 15.19
CA LEU A 39 5.56 8.56 16.01
C LEU A 39 4.12 8.96 15.69
N ALA A 40 3.31 7.99 15.25
CA ALA A 40 1.91 8.16 14.88
C ALA A 40 1.00 7.33 15.78
N MET A 41 -0.24 7.79 15.97
CA MET A 41 -1.32 7.05 16.62
C MET A 41 -2.61 7.22 15.81
N ILE A 42 -3.35 6.14 15.65
CA ILE A 42 -4.73 6.12 15.17
C ILE A 42 -5.55 5.50 16.28
N PHE A 43 -6.69 6.08 16.61
CA PHE A 43 -7.52 5.67 17.73
C PHE A 43 -9.02 5.77 17.40
N CYS A 44 -9.78 4.80 17.89
CA CYS A 44 -11.23 4.84 17.95
C CYS A 44 -11.69 4.57 19.40
N ALA A 45 -12.62 5.38 19.90
CA ALA A 45 -13.17 5.17 21.23
C ALA A 45 -14.03 3.90 21.33
N GLU A 46 -14.61 3.47 20.20
CA GLU A 46 -15.31 2.19 20.10
C GLU A 46 -14.33 1.06 19.82
N ARG A 47 -14.57 -0.11 20.40
CA ARG A 47 -13.81 -1.32 20.08
C ARG A 47 -14.17 -1.82 18.69
N CYS A 48 -13.29 -1.61 17.73
CA CYS A 48 -13.50 -1.89 16.32
C CYS A 48 -13.34 -3.38 16.00
N LYS A 49 -14.11 -3.90 15.05
CA LYS A 49 -13.71 -5.12 14.33
C LYS A 49 -12.50 -4.80 13.48
N ALA A 50 -11.50 -5.66 13.51
CA ALA A 50 -10.25 -5.40 12.82
C ALA A 50 -9.69 -6.65 12.13
N ALA A 51 -9.05 -6.44 10.98
CA ALA A 51 -8.35 -7.48 10.24
C ALA A 51 -7.00 -6.95 9.77
N ALA A 52 -6.00 -7.84 9.64
CA ALA A 52 -4.70 -7.43 9.15
C ALA A 52 -4.05 -8.47 8.25
N LEU A 53 -3.21 -7.97 7.32
CA LEU A 53 -2.33 -8.77 6.48
C LEU A 53 -0.89 -8.38 6.77
N TYR A 54 0.02 -9.34 6.60
CA TYR A 54 1.42 -9.19 6.98
C TYR A 54 2.36 -9.73 5.92
N THR A 55 3.61 -9.26 5.94
CA THR A 55 4.66 -9.76 5.06
C THR A 55 4.80 -11.29 5.08
N THR A 56 5.12 -11.86 3.93
CA THR A 56 5.51 -13.26 3.77
C THR A 56 7.00 -13.48 3.98
N ASN A 57 7.80 -12.42 4.17
CA ASN A 57 9.22 -12.54 4.46
C ASN A 57 9.43 -13.43 5.69
N LYS A 58 10.41 -14.32 5.64
CA LYS A 58 10.75 -15.21 6.77
C LYS A 58 11.39 -14.42 7.92
N VAL A 59 12.12 -13.36 7.61
CA VAL A 59 12.63 -12.38 8.58
C VAL A 59 11.51 -11.39 8.85
N LYS A 60 10.94 -11.44 10.05
CA LYS A 60 9.82 -10.57 10.45
C LYS A 60 10.23 -9.63 11.57
N GLY A 61 9.77 -8.38 11.46
CA GLY A 61 9.87 -7.41 12.56
C GLY A 61 9.06 -7.85 13.78
N ALA A 62 9.54 -7.50 14.96
CA ALA A 62 8.87 -7.80 16.22
C ALA A 62 7.42 -7.30 16.29
N PRO A 63 7.06 -6.11 15.75
CA PRO A 63 5.68 -5.63 15.74
C PRO A 63 4.69 -6.60 15.11
N ILE A 64 5.11 -7.38 14.11
CA ILE A 64 4.22 -8.35 13.44
C ILE A 64 3.77 -9.45 14.41
N TYR A 65 4.66 -9.94 15.25
CA TYR A 65 4.31 -10.99 16.22
C TYR A 65 3.35 -10.47 17.29
N VAL A 66 3.59 -9.26 17.80
CA VAL A 66 2.74 -8.62 18.81
C VAL A 66 1.37 -8.29 18.22
N THR A 67 1.31 -7.61 17.07
CA THR A 67 0.04 -7.28 16.40
C THR A 67 -0.78 -8.52 16.04
N LYS A 68 -0.14 -9.62 15.62
CA LYS A 68 -0.86 -10.87 15.37
C LYS A 68 -1.49 -11.45 16.63
N LYS A 69 -0.78 -11.42 17.75
CA LYS A 69 -1.26 -11.91 19.04
C LYS A 69 -2.44 -11.05 19.52
N HIS A 70 -2.30 -9.73 19.51
CA HIS A 70 -3.35 -8.80 19.94
C HIS A 70 -4.61 -8.85 19.06
N LEU A 71 -4.48 -9.28 17.82
CA LEU A 71 -5.59 -9.37 16.87
C LEU A 71 -6.24 -10.77 16.79
N GLU A 72 -5.92 -11.68 17.73
CA GLU A 72 -6.47 -13.06 17.72
C GLU A 72 -7.99 -13.09 17.92
N ASP A 73 -8.57 -12.12 18.61
CA ASP A 73 -10.00 -11.99 18.80
C ASP A 73 -10.71 -11.15 17.72
N GLY A 74 -9.95 -10.63 16.74
CA GLY A 74 -10.47 -9.86 15.61
C GLY A 74 -10.91 -8.43 15.95
N CYS A 75 -10.41 -7.85 17.06
CA CYS A 75 -10.78 -6.52 17.53
C CYS A 75 -9.55 -5.65 17.82
N ALA A 76 -9.73 -4.33 17.76
CA ALA A 76 -8.72 -3.34 18.14
C ALA A 76 -9.35 -1.96 18.38
N GLN A 77 -8.67 -1.10 19.15
CA GLN A 77 -9.07 0.30 19.35
C GLN A 77 -8.00 1.29 18.89
N ALA A 78 -6.72 0.91 18.96
CA ALA A 78 -5.64 1.80 18.61
C ALA A 78 -4.57 1.13 17.75
N VAL A 79 -3.85 1.96 16.99
CA VAL A 79 -2.61 1.57 16.31
C VAL A 79 -1.53 2.58 16.70
N ILE A 80 -0.40 2.12 17.22
CA ILE A 80 0.80 2.91 17.49
C ILE A 80 1.88 2.55 16.48
N VAL A 81 2.48 3.56 15.84
CA VAL A 81 3.46 3.33 14.76
C VAL A 81 4.68 4.23 14.95
N ASN A 82 5.87 3.65 14.89
CA ASN A 82 7.08 4.44 14.77
C ASN A 82 7.73 4.32 13.39
N SER A 83 8.31 5.40 12.92
CA SER A 83 9.26 5.41 11.81
C SER A 83 10.70 5.66 12.31
N GLY A 84 11.70 5.34 11.45
CA GLY A 84 13.12 5.52 11.74
C GLY A 84 13.84 4.28 12.27
N ASN A 85 13.13 3.29 12.81
CA ASN A 85 13.65 2.00 13.22
C ASN A 85 12.59 0.91 13.00
N ALA A 86 12.96 -0.16 12.31
CA ALA A 86 12.05 -1.26 11.94
C ALA A 86 11.75 -2.21 13.09
N ASN A 87 12.50 -2.15 14.19
CA ASN A 87 12.42 -3.12 15.28
C ASN A 87 12.51 -4.57 14.79
N THR A 88 13.44 -4.82 13.87
CA THR A 88 13.66 -6.11 13.23
C THR A 88 15.07 -6.59 13.53
N CYS A 89 15.23 -7.90 13.78
CA CYS A 89 16.49 -8.54 14.17
C CYS A 89 17.08 -7.96 15.46
N ASN A 90 16.25 -7.52 16.39
CA ASN A 90 16.64 -7.01 17.70
C ASN A 90 16.39 -8.06 18.79
N GLU A 91 17.32 -8.22 19.73
CA GLU A 91 17.22 -9.22 20.80
C GLU A 91 15.97 -9.01 21.69
N ASN A 92 15.65 -7.75 22.01
CA ASN A 92 14.50 -7.36 22.83
C ASN A 92 13.34 -6.75 22.03
N GLY A 93 13.26 -7.05 20.72
CA GLY A 93 12.31 -6.40 19.83
C GLY A 93 10.84 -6.60 20.24
N ILE A 94 10.46 -7.82 20.65
CA ILE A 94 9.10 -8.13 21.09
C ILE A 94 8.76 -7.38 22.37
N GLU A 95 9.67 -7.35 23.36
CA GLU A 95 9.49 -6.62 24.61
C GLU A 95 9.25 -5.12 24.36
N ILE A 96 10.02 -4.50 23.44
CA ILE A 96 9.83 -3.10 23.08
C ILE A 96 8.47 -2.88 22.38
N ALA A 97 8.05 -3.78 21.50
CA ALA A 97 6.76 -3.68 20.82
C ALA A 97 5.58 -3.82 21.80
N GLU A 98 5.65 -4.77 22.75
CA GLU A 98 4.66 -4.90 23.83
C GLU A 98 4.62 -3.64 24.71
N GLN A 99 5.78 -3.10 25.12
CA GLN A 99 5.84 -1.85 25.89
C GLN A 99 5.23 -0.66 25.14
N MET A 100 5.36 -0.59 23.82
CA MET A 100 4.67 0.44 23.03
C MET A 100 3.14 0.31 23.14
N CYS A 101 2.61 -0.92 23.11
CA CYS A 101 1.19 -1.18 23.27
C CYS A 101 0.72 -0.83 24.71
N GLU A 102 1.42 -1.31 25.74
CA GLU A 102 1.11 -1.04 27.15
C GLU A 102 1.07 0.46 27.47
N LEU A 103 2.09 1.22 27.04
CA LEU A 103 2.16 2.66 27.26
C LEU A 103 1.07 3.43 26.50
N THR A 104 0.67 2.92 25.34
CA THR A 104 -0.43 3.50 24.54
C THR A 104 -1.76 3.24 25.22
N ALA A 105 -1.99 2.00 25.68
CA ALA A 105 -3.18 1.59 26.41
C ALA A 105 -3.37 2.39 27.69
N GLU A 106 -2.29 2.57 28.48
CA GLU A 106 -2.29 3.42 29.68
C GLU A 106 -2.68 4.86 29.36
N ALA A 107 -2.16 5.43 28.26
CA ALA A 107 -2.44 6.81 27.88
C ALA A 107 -3.87 7.03 27.35
N LEU A 108 -4.53 5.98 26.84
CA LEU A 108 -5.88 6.01 26.26
C LEU A 108 -6.96 5.42 27.20
N ASP A 109 -6.58 4.81 28.33
CA ASP A 109 -7.45 4.07 29.25
C ASP A 109 -8.21 2.93 28.56
N ILE A 110 -7.47 2.08 27.83
CA ILE A 110 -7.97 0.89 27.12
C ILE A 110 -7.14 -0.35 27.46
N ASP A 111 -7.54 -1.53 26.95
CA ASP A 111 -6.77 -2.76 27.10
C ASP A 111 -5.51 -2.73 26.19
N ALA A 112 -4.39 -3.27 26.68
CA ALA A 112 -3.17 -3.35 25.89
C ALA A 112 -3.32 -4.30 24.68
N ASP A 113 -4.12 -5.33 24.78
CA ASP A 113 -4.41 -6.27 23.71
C ASP A 113 -5.28 -5.63 22.59
N ASP A 114 -5.95 -4.49 22.86
CA ASP A 114 -6.67 -3.69 21.85
C ASP A 114 -5.77 -2.68 21.10
N VAL A 115 -4.45 -2.66 21.41
CA VAL A 115 -3.47 -1.80 20.72
C VAL A 115 -2.63 -2.62 19.76
N LEU A 116 -2.65 -2.24 18.49
CA LEU A 116 -1.81 -2.81 17.44
C LEU A 116 -0.55 -1.96 17.27
N VAL A 117 0.57 -2.57 16.88
CA VAL A 117 1.85 -1.88 16.75
C VAL A 117 2.49 -2.08 15.38
N GLY A 118 3.03 -0.99 14.82
CA GLY A 118 3.81 -0.98 13.58
C GLY A 118 5.16 -0.28 13.75
N SER A 119 6.15 -0.72 13.01
CA SER A 119 7.47 -0.06 12.96
C SER A 119 8.04 -0.10 11.55
N THR A 120 8.77 0.94 11.17
CA THR A 120 9.46 1.01 9.88
C THR A 120 10.75 1.80 10.00
N GLY A 121 11.72 1.51 9.14
CA GLY A 121 13.01 2.19 9.09
C GLY A 121 14.18 1.21 9.09
N VAL A 122 15.22 1.51 9.84
CA VAL A 122 16.47 0.76 9.86
C VAL A 122 16.30 -0.62 10.50
N ILE A 123 16.87 -1.66 9.91
CA ILE A 123 16.90 -3.05 10.39
C ILE A 123 18.21 -3.30 11.18
N GLY A 124 18.14 -4.14 12.23
CA GLY A 124 19.32 -4.60 12.96
C GLY A 124 19.91 -3.59 13.94
N GLN A 125 19.21 -2.49 14.23
CA GLN A 125 19.59 -1.54 15.26
C GLN A 125 18.62 -1.60 16.45
N PRO A 126 19.09 -1.59 17.70
CA PRO A 126 18.22 -1.59 18.87
C PRO A 126 17.28 -0.39 18.87
N LEU A 127 15.98 -0.65 19.07
CA LEU A 127 14.99 0.41 19.25
C LEU A 127 14.96 0.83 20.72
N SER A 128 15.11 2.12 21.00
CA SER A 128 14.97 2.65 22.36
C SER A 128 13.52 3.01 22.66
N ILE A 129 12.94 2.45 23.72
CA ILE A 129 11.60 2.82 24.19
C ILE A 129 11.56 4.24 24.80
N LYS A 130 12.68 4.79 25.24
CA LYS A 130 12.71 6.07 26.01
C LYS A 130 12.08 7.24 25.26
N PRO A 131 12.44 7.56 23.99
CA PRO A 131 11.81 8.67 23.26
C PRO A 131 10.32 8.40 22.99
N ILE A 132 9.92 7.16 22.74
CA ILE A 132 8.53 6.76 22.52
C ILE A 132 7.72 6.99 23.79
N LYS A 133 8.16 6.42 24.92
CA LYS A 133 7.53 6.61 26.24
C LYS A 133 7.34 8.06 26.60
N ALA A 134 8.34 8.91 26.33
CA ALA A 134 8.27 10.34 26.64
C ALA A 134 7.22 11.09 25.78
N ARG A 135 6.84 10.57 24.60
CA ARG A 135 5.96 11.25 23.66
C ARG A 135 4.54 10.68 23.56
N ILE A 136 4.29 9.46 23.97
CA ILE A 136 2.95 8.85 23.97
C ILE A 136 1.91 9.71 24.70
N PRO A 137 2.17 10.30 25.90
CA PRO A 137 1.17 11.16 26.55
C PRO A 137 0.83 12.42 25.76
N THR A 138 1.80 12.99 25.02
CA THR A 138 1.57 14.12 24.13
C THR A 138 0.75 13.69 22.93
N LEU A 139 1.12 12.57 22.31
CA LEU A 139 0.46 12.01 21.15
C LEU A 139 -1.02 11.71 21.42
N ALA A 140 -1.33 11.09 22.57
CA ALA A 140 -2.71 10.81 23.00
C ALA A 140 -3.53 12.11 23.21
N LYS A 141 -2.95 13.17 23.77
CA LYS A 141 -3.62 14.46 23.94
C LYS A 141 -3.85 15.19 22.61
N GLU A 142 -3.05 14.92 21.61
CA GLU A 142 -3.13 15.56 20.30
C GLU A 142 -4.07 14.83 19.32
N LEU A 143 -4.65 13.69 19.68
CA LEU A 143 -5.62 12.97 18.85
C LEU A 143 -6.76 13.88 18.40
N SER A 144 -7.03 13.88 17.10
CA SER A 144 -8.05 14.71 16.49
C SER A 144 -8.55 14.08 15.17
N SER A 145 -9.83 14.27 14.87
CA SER A 145 -10.41 13.90 13.56
C SER A 145 -9.85 14.72 12.38
N LYS A 146 -8.99 15.71 12.63
CA LYS A 146 -8.36 16.56 11.61
C LYS A 146 -6.88 16.28 11.40
N LYS A 147 -6.31 15.26 12.05
CA LYS A 147 -4.86 15.03 12.08
C LYS A 147 -4.41 13.73 11.36
N SER A 148 -5.22 13.22 10.47
CA SER A 148 -4.82 12.06 9.62
C SER A 148 -3.54 12.36 8.85
N SER A 149 -3.42 13.54 8.26
CA SER A 149 -2.25 13.97 7.50
C SER A 149 -0.96 14.04 8.32
N GLU A 150 -1.05 14.36 9.63
CA GLU A 150 0.09 14.36 10.54
C GLU A 150 0.51 12.91 10.90
N ALA A 151 -0.44 12.02 11.08
CA ALA A 151 -0.18 10.60 11.26
C ALA A 151 0.46 9.99 9.99
N CYS A 152 -0.04 10.34 8.80
CA CYS A 152 0.53 9.93 7.52
C CYS A 152 2.00 10.38 7.39
N GLU A 153 2.31 11.62 7.74
CA GLU A 153 3.70 12.13 7.73
C GLU A 153 4.59 11.34 8.71
N ALA A 154 4.08 11.01 9.90
CA ALA A 154 4.84 10.37 10.95
C ALA A 154 5.24 8.90 10.65
N ILE A 155 4.55 8.25 9.70
CA ILE A 155 4.91 6.89 9.27
C ILE A 155 5.88 6.87 8.06
N MET A 156 6.14 8.01 7.41
CA MET A 156 7.01 8.12 6.24
C MET A 156 8.49 7.91 6.61
N THR A 157 9.24 7.33 5.66
CA THR A 157 10.71 7.17 5.75
C THR A 157 11.41 7.89 4.61
N THR A 158 11.56 7.26 3.47
CA THR A 158 12.11 7.81 2.22
C THR A 158 11.03 8.38 1.31
N ASP A 159 9.77 8.24 1.68
CA ASP A 159 8.63 8.78 0.96
C ASP A 159 8.78 10.31 0.74
N THR A 160 8.46 10.77 -0.46
CA THR A 160 8.48 12.19 -0.83
C THR A 160 7.08 12.82 -0.78
N ARG A 161 6.03 11.99 -0.75
CA ARG A 161 4.63 12.40 -0.77
C ARG A 161 3.83 11.68 0.30
N LYS A 162 2.89 12.38 0.92
CA LYS A 162 1.88 11.78 1.79
C LYS A 162 0.89 10.99 0.93
N LYS A 163 0.56 9.78 1.37
CA LYS A 163 -0.40 8.90 0.72
C LYS A 163 -1.61 8.76 1.63
N GLU A 164 -2.63 9.56 1.38
CA GLU A 164 -3.82 9.74 2.20
C GLU A 164 -5.03 9.88 1.30
N ILE A 165 -6.03 9.01 1.45
CA ILE A 165 -7.23 8.96 0.60
C ILE A 165 -8.43 8.55 1.44
N ALA A 166 -9.60 9.11 1.13
CA ALA A 166 -10.87 8.66 1.67
C ALA A 166 -11.98 8.78 0.62
N VAL A 167 -12.99 7.93 0.76
CA VAL A 167 -14.22 7.97 -0.04
C VAL A 167 -15.46 7.93 0.86
N GLU A 168 -16.50 8.67 0.45
CA GLU A 168 -17.87 8.60 0.96
C GLU A 168 -18.72 7.82 -0.04
N PHE A 169 -19.61 6.98 0.45
CA PHE A 169 -20.60 6.23 -0.34
C PHE A 169 -21.83 5.92 0.50
N GLU A 170 -22.84 5.27 -0.08
CA GLU A 170 -24.12 5.03 0.59
C GLU A 170 -24.48 3.55 0.67
N ILE A 171 -24.85 3.09 1.88
CA ILE A 171 -25.45 1.79 2.13
C ILE A 171 -26.83 2.02 2.77
N GLU A 172 -27.90 1.67 2.05
CA GLU A 172 -29.28 1.76 2.51
C GLU A 172 -29.67 3.11 3.15
N GLY A 173 -29.29 4.22 2.48
CA GLY A 173 -29.55 5.58 2.93
C GLY A 173 -28.65 6.07 4.07
N ARG A 174 -27.61 5.31 4.43
CA ARG A 174 -26.59 5.69 5.40
C ARG A 174 -25.29 6.09 4.69
N LYS A 175 -24.78 7.25 4.99
CA LYS A 175 -23.44 7.65 4.55
C LYS A 175 -22.41 6.81 5.27
N CYS A 176 -21.52 6.25 4.50
CA CYS A 176 -20.43 5.41 4.96
C CYS A 176 -19.10 5.93 4.40
N HIS A 177 -18.03 5.68 5.11
CA HIS A 177 -16.70 6.11 4.70
C HIS A 177 -15.70 4.94 4.74
N VAL A 178 -14.78 4.96 3.80
CA VAL A 178 -13.53 4.21 3.87
C VAL A 178 -12.41 5.22 3.68
N GLY A 179 -11.45 5.24 4.60
CA GLY A 179 -10.30 6.11 4.50
C GLY A 179 -9.01 5.38 4.83
N GLY A 180 -7.89 5.90 4.38
CA GLY A 180 -6.61 5.27 4.65
C GLY A 180 -5.41 6.18 4.46
N ILE A 181 -4.33 5.77 5.13
CA ILE A 181 -2.98 6.28 4.92
C ILE A 181 -2.04 5.13 4.64
N SER A 182 -1.03 5.36 3.82
CA SER A 182 0.05 4.39 3.62
C SER A 182 1.41 5.06 3.47
N LYS A 183 2.46 4.28 3.70
CA LYS A 183 3.84 4.63 3.43
C LYS A 183 4.53 3.50 2.67
N GLY A 184 5.42 3.87 1.79
CA GLY A 184 6.24 2.98 1.03
C GLY A 184 6.82 3.69 -0.18
N SER A 185 8.14 3.53 -0.39
CA SER A 185 8.90 4.16 -1.46
C SER A 185 10.05 3.25 -1.93
N GLY A 186 10.75 2.57 -1.00
CA GLY A 186 11.75 1.53 -1.28
C GLY A 186 11.46 0.25 -0.51
N MET A 187 12.12 -0.86 -0.90
CA MET A 187 11.87 -2.22 -0.43
C MET A 187 10.40 -2.63 -0.69
N ILE A 188 9.95 -2.40 -1.94
CA ILE A 188 8.56 -2.60 -2.35
C ILE A 188 8.47 -3.64 -3.47
N ALA A 189 8.20 -4.91 -3.10
CA ALA A 189 7.75 -5.96 -3.99
C ALA A 189 6.87 -6.96 -3.23
N PRO A 190 5.58 -6.69 -3.12
CA PRO A 190 4.70 -7.49 -2.30
C PRO A 190 4.47 -8.88 -2.87
N ASN A 191 4.70 -9.84 -1.99
CA ASN A 191 4.12 -11.17 -2.19
C ASN A 191 2.96 -11.39 -1.20
N MET A 192 2.36 -10.31 -0.73
CA MET A 192 1.08 -10.11 0.00
C MET A 192 0.92 -8.67 0.54
N VAL A 193 1.92 -7.98 1.05
CA VAL A 193 1.94 -6.55 1.46
C VAL A 193 3.40 -6.10 1.53
N THR A 194 3.75 -4.89 1.04
CA THR A 194 5.11 -4.32 1.19
C THR A 194 5.05 -2.85 1.56
N MET A 195 4.42 -2.56 2.69
CA MET A 195 4.29 -1.18 3.18
C MET A 195 3.64 -1.19 4.56
N LEU A 196 3.55 -0.06 5.19
CA LEU A 196 2.58 0.14 6.26
C LEU A 196 1.34 0.80 5.68
N GLY A 197 0.18 0.16 5.82
CA GLY A 197 -1.12 0.69 5.43
C GLY A 197 -2.12 0.57 6.55
N PHE A 198 -2.82 1.65 6.81
CA PHE A 198 -3.85 1.72 7.84
C PHE A 198 -5.12 2.23 7.18
N ILE A 199 -6.13 1.38 7.20
CA ILE A 199 -7.45 1.66 6.59
C ILE A 199 -8.48 1.66 7.70
N THR A 200 -9.39 2.59 7.65
CA THR A 200 -10.50 2.73 8.59
C THR A 200 -11.82 2.80 7.85
N THR A 201 -12.87 2.31 8.47
CA THR A 201 -14.24 2.44 7.97
C THR A 201 -15.21 2.57 9.13
N ASP A 202 -16.32 3.26 8.91
CA ASP A 202 -17.44 3.34 9.85
C ASP A 202 -18.56 2.34 9.52
N VAL A 203 -18.41 1.52 8.48
CA VAL A 203 -19.38 0.50 8.07
C VAL A 203 -19.56 -0.57 9.15
N ALA A 204 -20.79 -0.90 9.50
CA ALA A 204 -21.09 -2.08 10.31
C ALA A 204 -21.00 -3.34 9.43
N ILE A 205 -20.02 -4.22 9.73
CA ILE A 205 -19.74 -5.45 8.97
C ILE A 205 -19.22 -6.54 9.92
N CYS A 206 -19.56 -7.81 9.68
CA CYS A 206 -18.99 -8.90 10.48
C CYS A 206 -17.50 -9.11 10.17
N HIS A 207 -16.76 -9.66 11.15
CA HIS A 207 -15.31 -9.82 11.07
C HIS A 207 -14.86 -10.67 9.87
N GLU A 208 -15.58 -11.77 9.60
CA GLU A 208 -15.25 -12.70 8.52
C GLU A 208 -15.30 -12.04 7.14
N LEU A 209 -16.31 -11.19 6.92
CA LEU A 209 -16.44 -10.45 5.66
C LEU A 209 -15.48 -9.27 5.57
N LEU A 210 -15.15 -8.63 6.70
CA LEU A 210 -14.12 -7.60 6.77
C LEU A 210 -12.75 -8.16 6.34
N GLU A 211 -12.36 -9.30 6.91
CA GLU A 211 -11.12 -9.99 6.56
C GLU A 211 -11.13 -10.47 5.11
N LYS A 212 -12.25 -11.04 4.63
CA LYS A 212 -12.41 -11.49 3.25
C LYS A 212 -12.23 -10.34 2.25
N ALA A 213 -12.89 -9.21 2.49
CA ALA A 213 -12.75 -8.02 1.66
C ALA A 213 -11.30 -7.53 1.63
N LEU A 214 -10.65 -7.42 2.80
CA LEU A 214 -9.26 -7.00 2.89
C LEU A 214 -8.32 -7.90 2.08
N ARG A 215 -8.44 -9.21 2.19
CA ARG A 215 -7.63 -10.19 1.44
C ARG A 215 -7.87 -10.08 -0.07
N LYS A 216 -9.12 -10.03 -0.50
CA LYS A 216 -9.49 -9.93 -1.91
C LYS A 216 -8.96 -8.63 -2.52
N VAL A 217 -9.28 -7.50 -1.91
CA VAL A 217 -8.87 -6.18 -2.41
C VAL A 217 -7.34 -6.02 -2.39
N ASN A 218 -6.65 -6.52 -1.35
CA ASN A 218 -5.20 -6.51 -1.32
C ASN A 218 -4.58 -7.29 -2.50
N SER A 219 -5.17 -8.41 -2.90
CA SER A 219 -4.68 -9.21 -4.03
C SER A 219 -4.77 -8.51 -5.38
N LEU A 220 -5.60 -7.46 -5.46
CA LEU A 220 -5.83 -6.64 -6.66
C LEU A 220 -5.13 -5.28 -6.60
N THR A 221 -4.57 -4.91 -5.45
CA THR A 221 -4.03 -3.57 -5.21
C THR A 221 -2.56 -3.62 -4.76
N TYR A 222 -2.28 -3.60 -3.49
CA TYR A 222 -0.89 -3.57 -3.00
C TYR A 222 -0.07 -4.77 -3.44
N SER A 223 -0.65 -5.97 -3.52
CA SER A 223 0.05 -7.16 -4.05
C SER A 223 0.45 -7.02 -5.54
N MET A 224 -0.05 -6.01 -6.21
CA MET A 224 0.23 -5.71 -7.62
C MET A 224 1.20 -4.53 -7.81
N VAL A 225 1.89 -4.10 -6.76
CA VAL A 225 2.91 -3.03 -6.82
C VAL A 225 4.32 -3.64 -6.83
N SER A 226 5.28 -3.02 -7.52
CA SER A 226 6.71 -3.28 -7.34
C SER A 226 7.54 -2.03 -7.64
N VAL A 227 8.42 -1.64 -6.71
CA VAL A 227 9.42 -0.59 -6.91
C VAL A 227 10.78 -1.21 -7.26
N ASP A 228 11.28 -2.13 -6.47
CA ASP A 228 12.65 -2.67 -6.56
C ASP A 228 12.75 -4.20 -6.50
N GLY A 229 11.65 -4.89 -6.32
CA GLY A 229 11.62 -6.35 -6.26
C GLY A 229 11.94 -6.93 -4.87
N ASP A 230 12.20 -6.09 -3.86
CA ASP A 230 12.55 -6.53 -2.50
C ASP A 230 11.35 -6.55 -1.57
N THR A 231 11.13 -7.67 -0.87
CA THR A 231 10.05 -7.84 0.10
C THR A 231 10.50 -7.42 1.50
N SER A 232 9.80 -6.44 2.08
CA SER A 232 10.12 -5.91 3.41
C SER A 232 9.89 -6.93 4.54
N THR A 233 10.54 -6.68 5.67
CA THR A 233 10.40 -7.46 6.91
C THR A 233 9.21 -7.03 7.78
N ASN A 234 8.61 -5.85 7.51
CA ASN A 234 7.68 -5.18 8.42
C ASN A 234 6.30 -4.90 7.82
N ASP A 235 6.07 -5.32 6.59
CA ASP A 235 4.82 -5.00 5.92
C ASP A 235 3.61 -5.41 6.71
N THR A 236 2.71 -4.45 6.90
CA THR A 236 1.51 -4.60 7.70
C THR A 236 0.40 -3.74 7.10
N LEU A 237 -0.73 -4.34 6.78
CA LEU A 237 -1.95 -3.68 6.34
C LEU A 237 -3.03 -3.98 7.35
N ILE A 238 -3.54 -2.95 8.03
CA ILE A 238 -4.61 -3.04 9.03
C ILE A 238 -5.86 -2.37 8.50
N LEU A 239 -7.01 -3.01 8.67
CA LEU A 239 -8.34 -2.47 8.42
C LEU A 239 -9.14 -2.54 9.71
N MET A 240 -9.66 -1.38 10.17
CA MET A 240 -10.48 -1.25 11.37
C MET A 240 -11.87 -0.72 11.01
N SER A 241 -12.92 -1.31 11.56
CA SER A 241 -14.32 -0.92 11.35
C SER A 241 -14.98 -0.55 12.67
N SER A 242 -15.39 0.73 12.81
CA SER A 242 -16.07 1.22 14.02
C SER A 242 -17.57 0.86 14.07
N GLY A 243 -18.20 0.59 12.92
CA GLY A 243 -19.65 0.35 12.83
C GLY A 243 -20.54 1.57 13.04
N LEU A 244 -19.95 2.77 13.15
CA LEU A 244 -20.65 3.99 13.55
C LEU A 244 -21.50 4.62 12.43
N ALA A 245 -21.36 4.18 11.16
CA ALA A 245 -22.26 4.58 10.08
C ALA A 245 -23.71 4.11 10.32
N LYS A 246 -23.91 3.13 11.21
CA LYS A 246 -25.21 2.59 11.60
C LYS A 246 -26.02 2.08 10.39
N ASN A 247 -25.34 1.61 9.37
CA ASN A 247 -25.96 0.81 8.32
C ASN A 247 -26.38 -0.56 8.89
N PRO A 248 -27.33 -1.27 8.27
CA PRO A 248 -27.56 -2.67 8.61
C PRO A 248 -26.25 -3.45 8.53
N GLU A 249 -25.95 -4.25 9.56
CA GLU A 249 -24.71 -5.00 9.60
C GLU A 249 -24.59 -5.92 8.39
N ILE A 250 -23.49 -5.82 7.66
CA ILE A 250 -23.19 -6.70 6.52
C ILE A 250 -22.76 -8.06 7.08
N THR A 251 -23.60 -9.08 6.88
CA THR A 251 -23.36 -10.46 7.37
C THR A 251 -23.34 -11.49 6.25
N CYS A 252 -23.53 -11.08 4.98
CA CYS A 252 -23.46 -11.93 3.80
C CYS A 252 -22.93 -11.13 2.59
N GLU A 253 -22.53 -11.85 1.56
CA GLU A 253 -22.02 -11.28 0.30
C GLU A 253 -23.20 -10.85 -0.60
N ASP A 254 -23.80 -9.73 -0.26
CA ASP A 254 -24.88 -9.10 -0.99
C ASP A 254 -24.43 -7.77 -1.65
N LYS A 255 -25.37 -6.99 -2.17
CA LYS A 255 -25.08 -5.69 -2.79
C LYS A 255 -24.44 -4.67 -1.83
N ASN A 256 -24.70 -4.78 -0.52
CA ASN A 256 -24.08 -3.89 0.47
C ASN A 256 -22.62 -4.27 0.68
N TYR A 257 -22.32 -5.58 0.69
CA TYR A 257 -20.94 -6.07 0.70
C TYR A 257 -20.17 -5.64 -0.57
N GLU A 258 -20.78 -5.77 -1.76
CA GLU A 258 -20.16 -5.32 -3.00
C GLU A 258 -19.84 -3.82 -2.99
N LYS A 259 -20.75 -2.99 -2.47
CA LYS A 259 -20.50 -1.55 -2.31
C LYS A 259 -19.33 -1.27 -1.37
N PHE A 260 -19.27 -1.95 -0.23
CA PHE A 260 -18.16 -1.81 0.70
C PHE A 260 -16.82 -2.27 0.07
N GLU A 261 -16.82 -3.43 -0.56
CA GLU A 261 -15.62 -3.97 -1.23
C GLU A 261 -15.10 -3.02 -2.31
N ASN A 262 -15.99 -2.42 -3.12
CA ASN A 262 -15.63 -1.44 -4.13
C ASN A 262 -15.11 -0.12 -3.53
N ALA A 263 -15.66 0.34 -2.39
CA ALA A 263 -15.13 1.50 -1.67
C ALA A 263 -13.71 1.22 -1.15
N LEU A 264 -13.51 0.05 -0.56
CA LEU A 264 -12.20 -0.40 -0.10
C LEU A 264 -11.20 -0.51 -1.26
N TYR A 265 -11.64 -1.04 -2.41
CA TYR A 265 -10.84 -1.11 -3.62
C TYR A 265 -10.46 0.29 -4.13
N ALA A 266 -11.41 1.24 -4.17
CA ALA A 266 -11.15 2.60 -4.61
C ALA A 266 -10.06 3.30 -3.76
N VAL A 267 -10.10 3.13 -2.43
CA VAL A 267 -9.08 3.68 -1.53
C VAL A 267 -7.74 2.96 -1.70
N MET A 268 -7.73 1.62 -1.58
CA MET A 268 -6.48 0.84 -1.59
C MET A 268 -5.78 0.87 -2.95
N MET A 269 -6.51 0.89 -4.07
CA MET A 269 -5.94 0.99 -5.40
C MET A 269 -5.23 2.34 -5.61
N ASN A 270 -5.86 3.44 -5.21
CA ASN A 270 -5.24 4.76 -5.32
C ASN A 270 -4.00 4.89 -4.41
N LEU A 271 -4.05 4.36 -3.18
CA LEU A 271 -2.89 4.34 -2.28
C LEU A 271 -1.75 3.46 -2.84
N ALA A 272 -2.06 2.30 -3.41
CA ALA A 272 -1.10 1.40 -4.05
C ALA A 272 -0.42 2.07 -5.26
N ARG A 273 -1.22 2.76 -6.09
CA ARG A 273 -0.73 3.51 -7.24
C ARG A 273 0.19 4.67 -6.84
N GLU A 274 -0.17 5.43 -5.79
CA GLU A 274 0.68 6.48 -5.26
C GLU A 274 1.97 5.92 -4.62
N THR A 275 1.93 4.72 -4.05
CA THR A 275 3.14 4.02 -3.56
C THR A 275 4.10 3.69 -4.70
N ALA A 276 3.60 3.19 -5.83
CA ALA A 276 4.41 2.94 -7.02
C ALA A 276 4.98 4.25 -7.61
N ARG A 277 4.15 5.31 -7.66
CA ARG A 277 4.54 6.63 -8.19
C ARG A 277 5.64 7.30 -7.37
N ASP A 278 5.63 7.10 -6.06
CA ASP A 278 6.60 7.65 -5.12
C ASP A 278 7.78 6.70 -4.87
N GLY A 279 8.06 5.77 -5.79
CA GLY A 279 9.23 4.90 -5.71
C GLY A 279 10.53 5.71 -5.56
N GLU A 280 11.49 5.20 -4.78
CA GLU A 280 12.76 5.91 -4.53
C GLU A 280 13.44 6.32 -5.83
N GLY A 281 13.61 7.63 -6.01
CA GLY A 281 14.22 8.22 -7.20
C GLY A 281 13.41 8.10 -8.48
N ALA A 282 12.15 7.64 -8.42
CA ALA A 282 11.29 7.49 -9.60
C ALA A 282 10.92 8.83 -10.23
N THR A 283 10.85 8.83 -11.55
CA THR A 283 10.36 9.97 -12.35
C THR A 283 9.07 9.65 -13.06
N LYS A 284 8.72 8.37 -13.23
CA LYS A 284 7.54 7.92 -13.97
C LYS A 284 6.80 6.80 -13.25
N LEU A 285 5.47 6.88 -13.25
CA LEU A 285 4.61 5.78 -12.87
C LEU A 285 4.43 4.85 -14.07
N LEU A 286 4.62 3.56 -13.86
CA LEU A 286 4.34 2.52 -14.85
C LEU A 286 3.10 1.74 -14.43
N GLU A 287 2.14 1.61 -15.35
CA GLU A 287 0.94 0.82 -15.18
C GLU A 287 0.92 -0.27 -16.27
N CYS A 288 1.06 -1.53 -15.87
CA CYS A 288 0.94 -2.66 -16.80
C CYS A 288 -0.45 -3.25 -16.71
N ILE A 289 -1.21 -3.16 -17.80
CA ILE A 289 -2.56 -3.69 -17.93
C ILE A 289 -2.48 -4.91 -18.84
N VAL A 290 -2.76 -6.09 -18.28
CA VAL A 290 -2.83 -7.35 -19.01
C VAL A 290 -4.28 -7.75 -19.16
N LYS A 291 -4.68 -8.11 -20.38
CA LYS A 291 -5.99 -8.67 -20.70
C LYS A 291 -5.85 -9.87 -21.63
N GLY A 292 -6.95 -10.56 -21.85
CA GLY A 292 -6.96 -11.73 -22.74
C GLY A 292 -6.16 -12.91 -22.20
N ALA A 293 -5.90 -13.00 -20.89
CA ALA A 293 -5.21 -14.11 -20.27
C ALA A 293 -6.15 -15.32 -20.08
N PRO A 294 -5.63 -16.56 -20.02
CA PRO A 294 -6.43 -17.74 -19.70
C PRO A 294 -7.23 -17.62 -18.40
N ASP A 295 -6.65 -16.96 -17.39
CA ASP A 295 -7.25 -16.68 -16.10
C ASP A 295 -6.61 -15.42 -15.45
N GLU A 296 -7.25 -14.92 -14.37
CA GLU A 296 -6.79 -13.76 -13.63
C GLU A 296 -5.39 -13.92 -13.03
N ASN A 297 -5.05 -15.12 -12.54
CA ASN A 297 -3.74 -15.38 -11.95
C ASN A 297 -2.61 -15.26 -12.99
N THR A 298 -2.83 -15.79 -14.18
CA THR A 298 -1.91 -15.66 -15.33
C THR A 298 -1.73 -14.17 -15.68
N ALA A 299 -2.81 -13.39 -15.74
CA ALA A 299 -2.73 -11.96 -15.98
C ALA A 299 -1.91 -11.23 -14.91
N LYS A 300 -2.13 -11.54 -13.63
CA LYS A 300 -1.36 -10.98 -12.49
C LYS A 300 0.13 -11.30 -12.57
N VAL A 301 0.47 -12.55 -12.87
CA VAL A 301 1.87 -13.00 -12.98
C VAL A 301 2.58 -12.28 -14.11
N VAL A 302 1.94 -12.15 -15.28
CA VAL A 302 2.50 -11.44 -16.44
C VAL A 302 2.65 -9.93 -16.13
N ALA A 303 1.62 -9.27 -15.62
CA ALA A 303 1.67 -7.86 -15.28
C ALA A 303 2.80 -7.54 -14.29
N LYS A 304 2.93 -8.33 -13.22
CA LYS A 304 4.02 -8.20 -12.23
C LYS A 304 5.39 -8.45 -12.85
N SER A 305 5.53 -9.41 -13.75
CA SER A 305 6.79 -9.70 -14.43
C SER A 305 7.29 -8.49 -15.22
N VAL A 306 6.38 -7.81 -15.93
CA VAL A 306 6.71 -6.62 -16.72
C VAL A 306 7.16 -5.47 -15.83
N ILE A 307 6.38 -5.09 -14.80
CA ILE A 307 6.68 -3.92 -13.96
C ILE A 307 7.89 -4.15 -13.03
N SER A 308 8.26 -5.40 -12.77
CA SER A 308 9.41 -5.76 -11.94
C SER A 308 10.72 -5.89 -12.74
N SER A 309 10.66 -5.87 -14.07
CA SER A 309 11.85 -6.00 -14.92
C SER A 309 12.73 -4.76 -14.87
N SER A 310 13.93 -4.86 -14.30
CA SER A 310 14.90 -3.75 -14.27
C SER A 310 15.22 -3.21 -15.66
N LEU A 311 15.27 -4.06 -16.70
CA LEU A 311 15.50 -3.65 -18.07
C LEU A 311 14.31 -2.87 -18.66
N VAL A 312 13.08 -3.27 -18.37
CA VAL A 312 11.89 -2.52 -18.77
C VAL A 312 11.87 -1.17 -18.07
N LYS A 313 12.07 -1.14 -16.75
CA LYS A 313 12.08 0.09 -15.94
C LYS A 313 13.17 1.07 -16.43
N ALA A 314 14.36 0.59 -16.78
CA ALA A 314 15.43 1.41 -17.35
C ALA A 314 15.10 1.94 -18.76
N ALA A 315 14.40 1.16 -19.59
CA ALA A 315 13.91 1.62 -20.89
C ALA A 315 12.87 2.74 -20.74
N MET A 316 11.93 2.60 -19.80
CA MET A 316 10.93 3.64 -19.51
C MET A 316 11.58 4.94 -19.01
N PHE A 317 12.61 4.86 -18.16
CA PHE A 317 13.41 6.02 -17.76
C PHE A 317 14.00 6.76 -18.97
N ALA A 318 14.55 6.01 -19.92
CA ALA A 318 15.16 6.55 -21.13
C ALA A 318 14.13 6.98 -22.21
N ALA A 319 12.81 6.84 -21.98
CA ALA A 319 11.76 6.99 -23.00
C ALA A 319 12.02 6.12 -24.25
N ASP A 320 12.60 4.91 -24.06
CA ASP A 320 12.91 3.93 -25.09
C ASP A 320 11.76 2.93 -25.22
N ALA A 321 11.12 2.87 -26.41
CA ALA A 321 10.02 1.95 -26.72
C ALA A 321 10.50 0.50 -26.92
N ASN A 322 11.30 0.00 -25.98
CA ASN A 322 12.00 -1.28 -26.06
C ASN A 322 11.06 -2.48 -25.84
N TRP A 323 10.23 -2.74 -26.85
CA TRP A 323 9.29 -3.85 -26.86
C TRP A 323 9.96 -5.21 -26.66
N GLY A 324 11.22 -5.38 -27.08
CA GLY A 324 11.99 -6.60 -26.90
C GLY A 324 12.20 -6.93 -25.42
N ARG A 325 12.48 -5.91 -24.58
CA ARG A 325 12.59 -6.07 -23.11
C ARG A 325 11.24 -6.41 -22.49
N ILE A 326 10.15 -5.83 -23.00
CA ILE A 326 8.80 -6.13 -22.51
C ILE A 326 8.43 -7.57 -22.85
N LEU A 327 8.61 -8.02 -24.11
CA LEU A 327 8.36 -9.42 -24.49
C LEU A 327 9.25 -10.40 -23.72
N CYS A 328 10.51 -10.04 -23.48
CA CYS A 328 11.40 -10.84 -22.64
C CYS A 328 10.82 -11.01 -21.22
N ALA A 329 10.32 -9.91 -20.62
CA ALA A 329 9.71 -9.92 -19.30
C ALA A 329 8.42 -10.76 -19.26
N ILE A 330 7.61 -10.68 -20.30
CA ILE A 330 6.44 -11.54 -20.49
C ILE A 330 6.87 -13.02 -20.63
N GLY A 331 7.91 -13.30 -21.43
CA GLY A 331 8.35 -14.65 -21.76
C GLY A 331 8.94 -15.45 -20.60
N TYR A 332 9.53 -14.80 -19.59
CA TYR A 332 9.99 -15.49 -18.37
C TYR A 332 8.98 -15.45 -17.21
N ALA A 333 7.81 -14.88 -17.43
CA ALA A 333 6.74 -14.94 -16.45
C ALA A 333 6.36 -16.41 -16.18
N LYS A 334 6.22 -16.76 -14.90
CA LYS A 334 5.90 -18.14 -14.48
C LYS A 334 4.41 -18.44 -14.68
N ALA A 335 3.96 -18.39 -15.93
CA ALA A 335 2.59 -18.65 -16.35
C ALA A 335 2.59 -19.31 -17.73
N ASP A 336 1.54 -20.05 -18.05
CA ASP A 336 1.40 -20.78 -19.31
C ASP A 336 0.43 -20.05 -20.26
N PHE A 337 0.94 -19.64 -21.40
CA PHE A 337 0.21 -18.97 -22.48
C PHE A 337 1.01 -19.02 -23.79
N ASP A 338 0.35 -18.74 -24.92
CA ASP A 338 0.97 -18.75 -26.25
C ASP A 338 1.60 -17.37 -26.57
N ILE A 339 2.92 -17.29 -26.47
CA ILE A 339 3.67 -16.03 -26.75
C ILE A 339 3.47 -15.53 -28.18
N THR A 340 3.13 -16.42 -29.15
CA THR A 340 2.93 -16.03 -30.55
C THR A 340 1.62 -15.29 -30.79
N LYS A 341 0.76 -15.16 -29.78
CA LYS A 341 -0.48 -14.41 -29.82
C LYS A 341 -0.38 -13.03 -29.13
N VAL A 342 0.71 -12.79 -28.39
CA VAL A 342 0.86 -11.60 -27.57
C VAL A 342 0.96 -10.33 -28.41
N SER A 343 0.19 -9.32 -28.01
CA SER A 343 0.27 -7.95 -28.54
C SER A 343 0.63 -6.96 -27.44
N VAL A 344 1.42 -5.96 -27.75
CA VAL A 344 1.84 -4.91 -26.81
C VAL A 344 1.65 -3.53 -27.41
N GLU A 345 1.00 -2.64 -26.67
CA GLU A 345 0.93 -1.22 -26.95
C GLU A 345 1.54 -0.43 -25.78
N LEU A 346 2.15 0.70 -26.09
CA LEU A 346 2.59 1.71 -25.11
C LEU A 346 1.69 2.92 -25.22
N ALA A 347 1.28 3.48 -24.07
CA ALA A 347 0.35 4.59 -24.05
C ALA A 347 0.66 5.59 -22.93
N SER A 348 0.24 6.84 -23.14
CA SER A 348 0.21 7.93 -22.16
C SER A 348 -0.91 8.91 -22.53
N GLU A 349 -0.97 10.07 -21.89
CA GLU A 349 -1.89 11.16 -22.32
C GLU A 349 -1.61 11.68 -23.74
N LYS A 350 -0.38 11.52 -24.25
CA LYS A 350 0.03 11.90 -25.61
C LYS A 350 -0.48 10.96 -26.69
N GLY A 351 -1.00 9.80 -26.34
CA GLY A 351 -1.53 8.83 -27.28
C GLY A 351 -1.06 7.41 -27.04
N LYS A 352 -1.11 6.59 -28.07
CA LYS A 352 -0.66 5.20 -27.99
C LYS A 352 0.06 4.75 -29.26
N VAL A 353 0.94 3.78 -29.11
CA VAL A 353 1.69 3.14 -30.19
C VAL A 353 1.72 1.64 -30.01
N THR A 354 1.39 0.91 -31.07
CA THR A 354 1.54 -0.55 -31.10
C THR A 354 3.00 -0.87 -31.44
N VAL A 355 3.65 -1.67 -30.58
CA VAL A 355 5.08 -2.02 -30.71
C VAL A 355 5.30 -3.51 -31.00
N CYS A 356 4.29 -4.35 -30.72
CA CYS A 356 4.33 -5.79 -30.97
C CYS A 356 2.93 -6.31 -31.32
N THR A 357 2.84 -7.22 -32.28
CA THR A 357 1.63 -7.96 -32.64
C THR A 357 1.97 -9.41 -32.91
N ASN A 358 1.17 -10.33 -32.40
CA ASN A 358 1.39 -11.78 -32.57
C ASN A 358 2.82 -12.22 -32.22
N GLY A 359 3.35 -11.73 -31.09
CA GLY A 359 4.68 -12.08 -30.60
C GLY A 359 5.85 -11.50 -31.41
N ALA A 360 5.59 -10.64 -32.39
CA ALA A 360 6.62 -10.04 -33.24
C ALA A 360 6.53 -8.51 -33.25
N GLY A 361 7.69 -7.84 -33.34
CA GLY A 361 7.76 -6.39 -33.44
C GLY A 361 7.12 -5.90 -34.75
N VAL A 362 6.48 -4.74 -34.67
CA VAL A 362 5.89 -4.05 -35.82
C VAL A 362 6.59 -2.71 -36.05
N SER A 363 6.48 -2.19 -37.27
CA SER A 363 7.04 -0.85 -37.56
C SER A 363 6.23 0.24 -36.88
N PHE A 364 6.89 1.17 -36.21
CA PHE A 364 6.30 2.35 -35.58
C PHE A 364 7.25 3.56 -35.70
N SER A 365 6.76 4.74 -35.40
CA SER A 365 7.60 5.94 -35.31
C SER A 365 8.29 6.02 -33.95
N GLU A 366 9.60 5.93 -33.94
CA GLU A 366 10.43 6.10 -32.71
C GLU A 366 10.22 7.49 -32.10
N GLU A 367 10.08 8.55 -32.93
CA GLU A 367 9.83 9.90 -32.46
C GLU A 367 8.50 9.99 -31.69
N SER A 368 7.41 9.48 -32.29
CA SER A 368 6.09 9.43 -31.63
C SER A 368 6.11 8.56 -30.39
N ALA A 369 6.81 7.43 -30.41
CA ALA A 369 6.94 6.55 -29.24
C ALA A 369 7.69 7.25 -28.11
N SER A 370 8.80 7.93 -28.40
CA SER A 370 9.55 8.71 -27.41
C SER A 370 8.72 9.86 -26.83
N GLU A 371 7.90 10.54 -27.65
CA GLU A 371 6.97 11.58 -27.17
C GLU A 371 5.96 11.00 -26.18
N ILE A 372 5.33 9.86 -26.49
CA ILE A 372 4.40 9.15 -25.61
C ILE A 372 5.09 8.76 -24.30
N LEU A 373 6.31 8.23 -24.37
CA LEU A 373 7.06 7.76 -23.20
C LEU A 373 7.75 8.87 -22.40
N SER A 374 7.69 10.13 -22.87
CA SER A 374 8.20 11.28 -22.11
C SER A 374 7.30 11.71 -20.96
N GLU A 375 6.03 11.24 -20.94
CA GLU A 375 5.07 11.57 -19.90
C GLU A 375 5.36 10.89 -18.56
N ASP A 376 4.84 11.47 -17.47
CA ASP A 376 5.03 10.98 -16.10
C ASP A 376 4.24 9.68 -15.78
N GLU A 377 3.23 9.37 -16.58
CA GLU A 377 2.38 8.19 -16.45
C GLU A 377 2.36 7.40 -17.76
N ILE A 378 2.96 6.22 -17.71
CA ILE A 378 3.10 5.32 -18.85
C ILE A 378 2.28 4.06 -18.61
N LYS A 379 1.52 3.65 -19.63
CA LYS A 379 0.79 2.38 -19.65
C LYS A 379 1.45 1.41 -20.62
N VAL A 380 1.70 0.20 -20.12
CA VAL A 380 2.07 -0.97 -20.94
C VAL A 380 0.82 -1.83 -21.07
N LEU A 381 0.21 -1.83 -22.24
CA LEU A 381 -1.00 -2.57 -22.53
C LEU A 381 -0.60 -3.89 -23.19
N VAL A 382 -0.90 -5.00 -22.53
CA VAL A 382 -0.59 -6.34 -23.01
C VAL A 382 -1.88 -7.10 -23.26
N ASP A 383 -2.02 -7.66 -24.46
CA ASP A 383 -3.10 -8.58 -24.78
C ASP A 383 -2.52 -9.97 -25.07
N LEU A 384 -2.88 -10.96 -24.25
CA LEU A 384 -2.39 -12.33 -24.44
C LEU A 384 -3.21 -13.11 -25.48
N ASN A 385 -4.40 -12.61 -25.88
CA ASN A 385 -5.28 -13.23 -26.86
C ASN A 385 -5.57 -14.72 -26.62
N CYS A 386 -5.68 -15.15 -25.34
CA CYS A 386 -5.82 -16.54 -24.92
C CYS A 386 -7.02 -16.80 -24.01
N GLY A 387 -7.80 -15.76 -23.63
CA GLY A 387 -8.93 -15.87 -22.71
C GLY A 387 -9.52 -14.53 -22.33
N GLU A 388 -10.12 -14.43 -21.12
CA GLU A 388 -10.79 -13.25 -20.61
C GLU A 388 -10.18 -12.73 -19.29
N GLY A 389 -9.13 -13.35 -18.79
CA GLY A 389 -8.47 -12.93 -17.57
C GLY A 389 -7.79 -11.58 -17.72
N GLU A 390 -7.94 -10.71 -16.69
CA GLU A 390 -7.39 -9.36 -16.67
C GLU A 390 -6.68 -9.08 -15.35
N ALA A 391 -5.67 -8.22 -15.39
CA ALA A 391 -5.02 -7.69 -14.19
C ALA A 391 -4.30 -6.38 -14.48
N ILE A 392 -4.10 -5.59 -13.42
CA ILE A 392 -3.31 -4.35 -13.45
C ILE A 392 -2.20 -4.47 -12.42
N ALA A 393 -0.99 -4.03 -12.78
CA ALA A 393 0.13 -3.89 -11.86
C ALA A 393 0.76 -2.50 -12.00
N TRP A 394 1.29 -1.98 -10.88
CA TRP A 394 1.91 -0.67 -10.81
C TRP A 394 3.38 -0.77 -10.41
N GLY A 395 4.20 -0.01 -11.09
CA GLY A 395 5.63 0.13 -10.80
C GLY A 395 6.09 1.55 -11.12
N CYS A 396 7.38 1.74 -11.14
CA CYS A 396 8.01 2.99 -11.55
C CYS A 396 9.21 2.70 -12.46
N ASP A 397 9.74 3.71 -13.10
CA ASP A 397 11.02 3.64 -13.81
C ASP A 397 12.19 3.35 -12.84
N LEU A 398 13.38 3.06 -13.38
CA LEU A 398 14.60 2.86 -12.61
C LEU A 398 15.63 3.91 -13.02
N THR A 399 15.96 4.80 -12.09
CA THR A 399 16.83 5.95 -12.31
C THR A 399 18.18 5.80 -11.59
N PHE A 400 19.13 6.69 -11.88
CA PHE A 400 20.39 6.78 -11.13
C PHE A 400 20.17 7.18 -9.66
N GLU A 401 19.11 7.95 -9.37
CA GLU A 401 18.80 8.42 -8.01
C GLU A 401 18.42 7.25 -7.10
N TYR A 402 17.80 6.16 -7.61
CA TYR A 402 17.55 4.95 -6.82
C TYR A 402 18.84 4.40 -6.21
N VAL A 403 19.88 4.26 -7.01
CA VAL A 403 21.18 3.75 -6.54
C VAL A 403 21.82 4.72 -5.53
N LYS A 404 21.74 6.03 -5.79
CA LYS A 404 22.30 7.06 -4.91
C LYS A 404 21.60 7.08 -3.56
N ILE A 405 20.27 7.11 -3.53
CA ILE A 405 19.47 7.08 -2.30
C ILE A 405 19.84 5.86 -1.45
N ASN A 406 19.89 4.67 -2.05
CA ASN A 406 20.17 3.43 -1.33
C ASN A 406 21.65 3.29 -0.91
N ALA A 407 22.59 3.88 -1.65
CA ALA A 407 24.01 3.93 -1.25
C ALA A 407 24.26 4.87 -0.05
N GLU A 408 23.44 5.93 0.08
CA GLU A 408 23.53 6.91 1.16
C GLU A 408 22.63 6.53 2.37
N TYR A 409 21.61 5.72 2.17
CA TYR A 409 20.73 5.21 3.23
C TYR A 409 21.50 4.18 4.05
N ARG A 410 22.26 4.65 5.04
CA ARG A 410 22.96 3.77 5.97
C ARG A 410 22.01 3.31 7.06
N THR A 411 21.90 2.03 7.11
CA THR A 411 21.27 1.33 8.22
C THR A 411 22.14 1.42 9.47
#